data_0c2cfe3801eb1005bbd43cf9c81cca5b
#
_entry.id   0c2cfe3801eb1005bbd43cf9c81cca5b
#
_cell.length_a   1.000
_cell.length_b   1.000
_cell.length_c   1.000
_cell.angle_alpha   90.00
_cell.angle_beta   90.00
_cell.angle_gamma   90.00
#
_symmetry.space_group_name_H-M   'P 1'
#
loop_
_entity.id
_entity.type
_entity.pdbx_description
1 polymer ?
#
loop_
_entity_poly.entity_id
_entity_poly.type
_entity_poly.pdbx_seq_one_letter_code
_entity_poly.pdbx_strand_id
1 'polypeptide(L)'
;MKNKTKGKLIVIDGIDGSGKATQAKLLIKRIKKNGHKTATLDFPQYYNNFFGELIGKFQNNEFGNAPKINPYLASVLYAADRWETKEKIEKWLEDGKVVLLDRYSSSNQIHQGGKISNPKERKKFLGWLEEMEFNVFKIPKPDTIIFLNVPYKFSKKLLVKKISRDYLKNAKNDKVEKSRIYQESSYQQSLNLVKKYNNWTEINCVIKNKLLSPEEISDLIWNKVEKFLR
;
A
#
# COMPACT_ATOMS: atom_id res chain seq x y z
N MET A 1 28.59 -19.13 -14.62
CA MET A 1 27.86 -17.96 -14.07
C MET A 1 26.67 -18.50 -13.28
N LYS A 2 26.60 -18.26 -11.96
CA LYS A 2 25.40 -18.63 -11.18
C LYS A 2 24.20 -17.83 -11.70
N ASN A 3 23.14 -18.50 -12.15
CA ASN A 3 21.88 -17.84 -12.48
C ASN A 3 21.47 -16.98 -11.28
N LYS A 4 21.59 -15.65 -11.39
CA LYS A 4 21.08 -14.75 -10.37
C LYS A 4 19.57 -14.91 -10.35
N THR A 5 19.02 -15.47 -9.30
CA THR A 5 17.57 -15.49 -9.11
C THR A 5 17.08 -14.05 -9.02
N LYS A 6 16.10 -13.71 -9.87
CA LYS A 6 15.45 -12.40 -9.85
C LYS A 6 14.84 -12.15 -8.48
N GLY A 7 15.01 -10.95 -7.93
CA GLY A 7 14.42 -10.55 -6.66
C GLY A 7 12.89 -10.66 -6.65
N LYS A 8 12.29 -10.51 -5.48
CA LYS A 8 10.84 -10.57 -5.26
C LYS A 8 10.30 -9.23 -4.80
N LEU A 9 9.17 -8.79 -5.38
CA LEU A 9 8.49 -7.56 -5.02
C LEU A 9 7.23 -7.88 -4.20
N ILE A 10 7.27 -7.56 -2.93
CA ILE A 10 6.16 -7.75 -1.98
C ILE A 10 5.61 -6.38 -1.58
N VAL A 11 4.31 -6.23 -1.63
CA VAL A 11 3.63 -5.01 -1.17
C VAL A 11 2.81 -5.33 0.07
N ILE A 12 2.84 -4.46 1.08
CA ILE A 12 1.85 -4.45 2.16
C ILE A 12 0.90 -3.29 1.92
N ASP A 13 -0.40 -3.58 1.87
CA ASP A 13 -1.43 -2.57 1.68
C ASP A 13 -2.66 -2.81 2.58
N GLY A 14 -3.55 -1.83 2.61
CA GLY A 14 -4.76 -1.80 3.43
C GLY A 14 -5.20 -0.36 3.68
N ILE A 15 -6.36 -0.19 4.30
CA ILE A 15 -6.87 1.15 4.64
C ILE A 15 -5.99 1.85 5.68
N ASP A 16 -6.21 3.15 5.88
CA ASP A 16 -5.46 3.93 6.84
C ASP A 16 -5.70 3.42 8.27
N GLY A 17 -4.62 3.35 9.05
CA GLY A 17 -4.68 2.77 10.40
C GLY A 17 -4.69 1.24 10.46
N SER A 18 -4.50 0.51 9.35
CA SER A 18 -4.46 -0.96 9.37
C SER A 18 -3.15 -1.57 9.91
N GLY A 19 -2.15 -0.76 10.26
CA GLY A 19 -0.90 -1.26 10.84
C GLY A 19 0.21 -1.58 9.84
N LYS A 20 0.09 -1.17 8.56
CA LYS A 20 1.06 -1.45 7.48
C LYS A 20 2.51 -1.20 7.87
N ALA A 21 2.85 0.01 8.32
CA ALA A 21 4.22 0.36 8.67
C ALA A 21 4.81 -0.52 9.79
N THR A 22 3.98 -0.94 10.75
CA THR A 22 4.39 -1.88 11.81
C THR A 22 4.70 -3.24 11.23
N GLN A 23 3.80 -3.77 10.39
CA GLN A 23 3.98 -5.08 9.77
C GLN A 23 5.11 -5.10 8.75
N ALA A 24 5.32 -4.02 8.00
CA ALA A 24 6.47 -3.88 7.11
C ALA A 24 7.81 -4.00 7.87
N LYS A 25 7.92 -3.30 9.02
CA LYS A 25 9.12 -3.39 9.88
C LYS A 25 9.35 -4.80 10.43
N LEU A 26 8.30 -5.47 10.90
CA LEU A 26 8.39 -6.83 11.42
C LEU A 26 8.75 -7.83 10.32
N LEU A 27 8.11 -7.71 9.16
CA LEU A 27 8.37 -8.61 8.03
C LEU A 27 9.80 -8.45 7.49
N ILE A 28 10.30 -7.23 7.31
CA ILE A 28 11.70 -6.98 6.89
C ILE A 28 12.69 -7.61 7.86
N LYS A 29 12.48 -7.44 9.16
CA LYS A 29 13.34 -8.04 10.19
C LYS A 29 13.36 -9.58 10.05
N ARG A 30 12.19 -10.18 9.81
CA ARG A 30 12.05 -11.63 9.69
C ARG A 30 12.67 -12.17 8.39
N ILE A 31 12.48 -11.49 7.27
CA ILE A 31 13.10 -11.84 5.99
C ILE A 31 14.63 -11.80 6.10
N LYS A 32 15.20 -10.74 6.71
CA LYS A 32 16.65 -10.63 6.96
C LYS A 32 17.16 -11.76 7.85
N LYS A 33 16.46 -12.11 8.93
CA LYS A 33 16.83 -13.21 9.83
C LYS A 33 16.88 -14.56 9.10
N ASN A 34 16.09 -14.73 8.06
CA ASN A 34 16.10 -15.94 7.20
C ASN A 34 17.10 -15.87 6.03
N GLY A 35 18.08 -14.96 6.08
CA GLY A 35 19.22 -14.95 5.15
C GLY A 35 18.99 -14.20 3.84
N HIS A 36 17.82 -13.57 3.62
CA HIS A 36 17.54 -12.84 2.40
C HIS A 36 18.07 -11.41 2.45
N LYS A 37 18.66 -10.93 1.36
CA LYS A 37 18.94 -9.51 1.15
C LYS A 37 17.63 -8.77 0.93
N THR A 38 17.45 -7.63 1.58
CA THR A 38 16.19 -6.87 1.50
C THR A 38 16.40 -5.42 1.11
N ALA A 39 15.38 -4.82 0.51
CA ALA A 39 15.23 -3.38 0.36
C ALA A 39 13.79 -2.97 0.69
N THR A 40 13.56 -1.73 1.05
CA THR A 40 12.22 -1.24 1.41
C THR A 40 12.05 0.22 1.06
N LEU A 41 10.83 0.57 0.66
CA LEU A 41 10.32 1.93 0.53
C LEU A 41 8.88 1.98 1.04
N ASP A 42 8.43 3.17 1.38
CA ASP A 42 7.03 3.50 1.61
C ASP A 42 6.58 4.52 0.58
N PHE A 43 5.31 4.50 0.22
CA PHE A 43 4.70 5.47 -0.68
C PHE A 43 3.51 6.14 -0.02
N PRO A 44 3.30 7.45 -0.26
CA PRO A 44 4.11 8.35 -1.11
C PRO A 44 5.46 8.75 -0.49
N GLN A 45 6.42 9.09 -1.34
CA GLN A 45 7.76 9.57 -0.96
C GLN A 45 7.75 11.09 -0.64
N TYR A 46 6.93 11.52 0.29
CA TYR A 46 6.56 12.92 0.58
C TYR A 46 7.70 13.94 0.62
N TYR A 47 8.91 13.54 1.01
CA TYR A 47 10.04 14.45 1.21
C TYR A 47 11.30 13.99 0.46
N ASN A 48 11.16 13.00 -0.41
CA ASN A 48 12.30 12.32 -1.01
C ASN A 48 12.39 12.47 -2.52
N ASN A 49 11.31 12.92 -3.17
CA ASN A 49 11.26 13.14 -4.60
C ASN A 49 10.25 14.24 -4.98
N PHE A 50 10.28 14.69 -6.23
CA PHE A 50 9.46 15.79 -6.73
C PHE A 50 7.96 15.52 -6.62
N PHE A 51 7.51 14.36 -7.09
CA PHE A 51 6.07 14.02 -7.06
C PHE A 51 5.58 13.68 -5.66
N GLY A 52 6.44 13.15 -4.79
CA GLY A 52 6.10 12.94 -3.38
C GLY A 52 5.81 14.26 -2.65
N GLU A 53 6.61 15.31 -2.88
CA GLU A 53 6.34 16.64 -2.35
C GLU A 53 5.02 17.22 -2.90
N LEU A 54 4.77 17.04 -4.20
CA LEU A 54 3.52 17.48 -4.82
C LEU A 54 2.30 16.75 -4.23
N ILE A 55 2.43 15.46 -3.90
CA ILE A 55 1.39 14.70 -3.20
C ILE A 55 1.16 15.28 -1.80
N GLY A 56 2.20 15.69 -1.09
CA GLY A 56 2.06 16.35 0.20
C GLY A 56 1.18 17.61 0.11
N LYS A 57 1.44 18.49 -0.86
CA LYS A 57 0.62 19.67 -1.16
C LYS A 57 -0.81 19.30 -1.55
N PHE A 58 -0.97 18.28 -2.40
CA PHE A 58 -2.27 17.76 -2.80
C PHE A 58 -3.10 17.28 -1.59
N GLN A 59 -2.52 16.51 -0.70
CA GLN A 59 -3.20 16.00 0.50
C GLN A 59 -3.52 17.11 1.51
N ASN A 60 -2.74 18.18 1.54
CA ASN A 60 -3.01 19.39 2.31
C ASN A 60 -4.11 20.27 1.69
N ASN A 61 -4.73 19.85 0.59
CA ASN A 61 -5.76 20.55 -0.18
C ASN A 61 -5.29 21.87 -0.81
N GLU A 62 -4.01 22.03 -1.10
CA GLU A 62 -3.48 23.20 -1.79
C GLU A 62 -3.98 23.32 -3.24
N PHE A 63 -4.41 22.20 -3.84
CA PHE A 63 -5.00 22.12 -5.20
C PHE A 63 -6.53 21.83 -5.17
N GLY A 64 -7.20 22.19 -4.08
CA GLY A 64 -8.62 21.91 -3.87
C GLY A 64 -8.88 20.73 -2.93
N ASN A 65 -10.13 20.31 -2.82
CA ASN A 65 -10.53 19.25 -1.89
C ASN A 65 -10.07 17.87 -2.42
N ALA A 66 -8.96 17.36 -1.93
CA ALA A 66 -8.33 16.12 -2.39
C ALA A 66 -9.29 14.90 -2.48
N PRO A 67 -10.21 14.64 -1.52
CA PRO A 67 -11.23 13.60 -1.65
C PRO A 67 -12.15 13.76 -2.86
N LYS A 68 -12.43 14.99 -3.29
CA LYS A 68 -13.34 15.30 -4.41
C LYS A 68 -12.64 15.36 -5.77
N ILE A 69 -11.31 15.32 -5.80
CA ILE A 69 -10.56 15.31 -7.06
C ILE A 69 -10.87 14.01 -7.82
N ASN A 70 -11.01 14.17 -9.15
CA ASN A 70 -11.27 13.06 -10.05
C ASN A 70 -10.27 11.90 -9.82
N PRO A 71 -10.74 10.64 -9.67
CA PRO A 71 -9.88 9.48 -9.40
C PRO A 71 -8.76 9.28 -10.41
N TYR A 72 -9.00 9.56 -11.70
CA TYR A 72 -7.99 9.46 -12.76
C TYR A 72 -6.84 10.44 -12.53
N LEU A 73 -7.16 11.72 -12.29
CA LEU A 73 -6.15 12.76 -12.07
C LEU A 73 -5.34 12.51 -10.79
N ALA A 74 -6.01 12.16 -9.70
CA ALA A 74 -5.33 11.80 -8.45
C ALA A 74 -4.40 10.60 -8.65
N SER A 75 -4.84 9.59 -9.43
CA SER A 75 -4.03 8.39 -9.69
C SER A 75 -2.77 8.68 -10.49
N VAL A 76 -2.81 9.59 -11.45
CA VAL A 76 -1.62 10.01 -12.22
C VAL A 76 -0.56 10.57 -11.28
N LEU A 77 -0.95 11.44 -10.34
CA LEU A 77 -0.03 12.04 -9.38
C LEU A 77 0.68 10.98 -8.51
N TYR A 78 -0.08 10.05 -7.93
CA TYR A 78 0.50 8.95 -7.14
C TYR A 78 1.32 7.97 -7.98
N ALA A 79 0.95 7.75 -9.24
CA ALA A 79 1.70 6.89 -10.14
C ALA A 79 3.03 7.52 -10.58
N ALA A 80 3.08 8.84 -10.75
CA ALA A 80 4.30 9.60 -11.06
C ALA A 80 5.35 9.50 -9.94
N ASP A 81 4.95 9.51 -8.67
CA ASP A 81 5.82 9.27 -7.51
C ASP A 81 6.48 7.88 -7.56
N ARG A 82 5.71 6.85 -7.94
CA ARG A 82 6.24 5.50 -8.13
C ARG A 82 7.16 5.39 -9.34
N TRP A 83 6.80 6.05 -10.42
CA TRP A 83 7.62 6.11 -11.63
C TRP A 83 8.99 6.76 -11.37
N GLU A 84 9.03 7.84 -10.61
CA GLU A 84 10.27 8.53 -10.24
C GLU A 84 11.24 7.63 -9.44
N THR A 85 10.70 6.66 -8.70
CA THR A 85 11.49 5.68 -7.92
C THR A 85 11.70 4.34 -8.62
N LYS A 86 11.19 4.18 -9.82
CA LYS A 86 11.15 2.91 -10.56
C LYS A 86 12.53 2.26 -10.71
N GLU A 87 13.52 2.99 -11.22
CA GLU A 87 14.86 2.47 -11.51
C GLU A 87 15.54 1.91 -10.25
N LYS A 88 15.33 2.57 -9.11
CA LYS A 88 15.83 2.12 -7.81
C LYS A 88 15.24 0.75 -7.41
N ILE A 89 13.94 0.56 -7.64
CA ILE A 89 13.26 -0.69 -7.36
C ILE A 89 13.74 -1.78 -8.31
N GLU A 90 13.83 -1.48 -9.61
CA GLU A 90 14.33 -2.41 -10.64
C GLU A 90 15.74 -2.91 -10.31
N LYS A 91 16.66 -2.00 -9.98
CA LYS A 91 18.02 -2.36 -9.56
C LYS A 91 18.05 -3.29 -8.35
N TRP A 92 17.19 -3.06 -7.36
CA TRP A 92 17.13 -3.95 -6.21
C TRP A 92 16.62 -5.36 -6.56
N LEU A 93 15.67 -5.45 -7.48
CA LEU A 93 15.17 -6.74 -7.99
C LEU A 93 16.22 -7.46 -8.82
N GLU A 94 16.99 -6.75 -9.65
CA GLU A 94 18.12 -7.30 -10.39
C GLU A 94 19.25 -7.79 -9.49
N ASP A 95 19.46 -7.12 -8.34
CA ASP A 95 20.39 -7.55 -7.30
C ASP A 95 19.92 -8.80 -6.53
N GLY A 96 18.75 -9.36 -6.86
CA GLY A 96 18.16 -10.52 -6.18
C GLY A 96 17.63 -10.23 -4.78
N LYS A 97 17.32 -8.97 -4.46
CA LYS A 97 16.76 -8.58 -3.15
C LYS A 97 15.28 -8.90 -3.06
N VAL A 98 14.81 -9.19 -1.86
CA VAL A 98 13.39 -9.12 -1.52
C VAL A 98 13.05 -7.65 -1.24
N VAL A 99 12.29 -7.05 -2.15
CA VAL A 99 11.85 -5.66 -2.03
C VAL A 99 10.47 -5.63 -1.38
N LEU A 100 10.37 -4.98 -0.23
CA LEU A 100 9.11 -4.79 0.49
C LEU A 100 8.68 -3.33 0.43
N LEU A 101 7.48 -3.09 -0.08
CA LEU A 101 6.90 -1.75 -0.17
C LEU A 101 5.70 -1.62 0.76
N ASP A 102 5.68 -0.54 1.57
CA ASP A 102 4.48 -0.08 2.28
C ASP A 102 3.70 0.83 1.34
N ARG A 103 2.58 0.33 0.80
CA ARG A 103 1.80 0.89 -0.31
C ARG A 103 2.53 0.82 -1.67
N TYR A 104 1.73 0.76 -2.74
CA TYR A 104 2.20 0.80 -4.13
C TYR A 104 1.03 1.09 -5.08
N SER A 105 1.03 0.51 -6.30
CA SER A 105 -0.08 0.60 -7.28
C SER A 105 -1.43 0.15 -6.70
N SER A 106 -1.42 -0.85 -5.82
CA SER A 106 -2.59 -1.32 -5.07
C SER A 106 -3.31 -0.22 -4.29
N SER A 107 -2.60 0.76 -3.76
CA SER A 107 -3.22 1.90 -3.07
C SER A 107 -4.12 2.75 -4.00
N ASN A 108 -3.75 2.95 -5.27
CA ASN A 108 -4.63 3.59 -6.24
C ASN A 108 -5.89 2.74 -6.52
N GLN A 109 -5.73 1.41 -6.65
CA GLN A 109 -6.85 0.49 -6.83
C GLN A 109 -7.81 0.52 -5.64
N ILE A 110 -7.30 0.59 -4.42
CA ILE A 110 -8.07 0.69 -3.17
C ILE A 110 -8.76 2.05 -3.08
N HIS A 111 -7.96 3.11 -3.02
CA HIS A 111 -8.41 4.42 -2.59
C HIS A 111 -9.10 5.21 -3.70
N GLN A 112 -8.55 5.22 -4.90
CA GLN A 112 -9.18 5.91 -6.02
C GLN A 112 -10.29 5.05 -6.64
N GLY A 113 -10.11 3.74 -6.73
CA GLY A 113 -11.15 2.80 -7.14
C GLY A 113 -12.36 2.80 -6.20
N GLY A 114 -12.13 2.98 -4.90
CA GLY A 114 -13.18 3.09 -3.88
C GLY A 114 -14.06 4.34 -4.03
N LYS A 115 -13.59 5.41 -4.68
CA LYS A 115 -14.40 6.61 -4.97
C LYS A 115 -15.46 6.38 -6.05
N ILE A 116 -15.32 5.35 -6.88
CA ILE A 116 -16.21 5.09 -8.01
C ILE A 116 -17.29 4.10 -7.58
N SER A 117 -18.51 4.56 -7.39
CA SER A 117 -19.63 3.74 -6.93
C SER A 117 -20.13 2.75 -8.00
N ASN A 118 -20.18 3.18 -9.28
CA ASN A 118 -20.65 2.33 -10.38
C ASN A 118 -19.65 1.19 -10.68
N PRO A 119 -20.05 -0.11 -10.60
CA PRO A 119 -19.14 -1.22 -10.81
C PRO A 119 -18.55 -1.30 -12.22
N LYS A 120 -19.31 -0.93 -13.27
CA LYS A 120 -18.84 -0.93 -14.67
C LYS A 120 -17.76 0.15 -14.88
N GLU A 121 -17.99 1.36 -14.37
CA GLU A 121 -17.01 2.44 -14.44
C GLU A 121 -15.76 2.12 -13.59
N ARG A 122 -15.94 1.53 -12.42
CA ARG A 122 -14.81 1.06 -11.61
C ARG A 122 -13.98 0.00 -12.33
N LYS A 123 -14.60 -0.93 -13.04
CA LYS A 123 -13.89 -1.93 -13.85
C LYS A 123 -13.06 -1.27 -14.95
N LYS A 124 -13.61 -0.27 -15.65
CA LYS A 124 -12.88 0.52 -16.68
C LYS A 124 -11.69 1.26 -16.04
N PHE A 125 -11.92 1.92 -14.91
CA PHE A 125 -10.89 2.64 -14.17
C PHE A 125 -9.74 1.73 -13.73
N LEU A 126 -10.03 0.55 -13.20
CA LEU A 126 -9.00 -0.42 -12.80
C LEU A 126 -8.17 -0.91 -14.00
N GLY A 127 -8.81 -1.16 -15.14
CA GLY A 127 -8.08 -1.50 -16.38
C GLY A 127 -7.19 -0.36 -16.86
N TRP A 128 -7.67 0.88 -16.81
CA TRP A 128 -6.89 2.06 -17.13
C TRP A 128 -5.70 2.25 -16.17
N LEU A 129 -5.88 2.00 -14.87
CA LEU A 129 -4.78 2.04 -13.90
C LEU A 129 -3.69 1.03 -14.23
N GLU A 130 -4.07 -0.20 -14.56
CA GLU A 130 -3.13 -1.27 -14.93
C GLU A 130 -2.35 -0.88 -16.20
N GLU A 131 -3.03 -0.32 -17.19
CA GLU A 131 -2.39 0.18 -18.42
C GLU A 131 -1.40 1.30 -18.11
N MET A 132 -1.83 2.32 -17.37
CA MET A 132 -1.00 3.47 -17.04
C MET A 132 0.25 3.06 -16.23
N GLU A 133 0.07 2.30 -15.17
CA GLU A 133 1.17 2.00 -14.26
C GLU A 133 2.14 0.96 -14.83
N PHE A 134 1.62 -0.10 -15.46
CA PHE A 134 2.46 -1.24 -15.87
C PHE A 134 2.88 -1.23 -17.33
N ASN A 135 2.15 -0.58 -18.22
CA ASN A 135 2.48 -0.54 -19.64
C ASN A 135 3.05 0.82 -20.07
N VAL A 136 2.47 1.94 -19.57
CA VAL A 136 2.97 3.29 -19.90
C VAL A 136 4.16 3.66 -19.00
N PHE A 137 4.00 3.67 -17.67
CA PHE A 137 5.06 3.99 -16.73
C PHE A 137 6.05 2.83 -16.52
N LYS A 138 5.64 1.60 -16.85
CA LYS A 138 6.45 0.39 -16.77
C LYS A 138 7.06 0.17 -15.37
N ILE A 139 6.30 0.49 -14.32
CA ILE A 139 6.76 0.19 -12.96
C ILE A 139 6.75 -1.34 -12.74
N PRO A 140 7.63 -1.90 -11.90
CA PRO A 140 7.65 -3.32 -11.60
C PRO A 140 6.31 -3.82 -11.04
N LYS A 141 5.80 -4.93 -11.59
CA LYS A 141 4.58 -5.57 -11.06
C LYS A 141 4.88 -6.29 -9.76
N PRO A 142 4.04 -6.12 -8.71
CA PRO A 142 4.19 -6.89 -7.48
C PRO A 142 3.99 -8.39 -7.72
N ASP A 143 4.88 -9.21 -7.18
CA ASP A 143 4.69 -10.65 -7.15
C ASP A 143 3.55 -11.03 -6.19
N THR A 144 3.44 -10.32 -5.05
CA THR A 144 2.33 -10.49 -4.12
C THR A 144 1.99 -9.18 -3.39
N ILE A 145 0.71 -9.00 -3.10
CA ILE A 145 0.18 -7.89 -2.32
C ILE A 145 -0.46 -8.47 -1.06
N ILE A 146 0.12 -8.18 0.08
CA ILE A 146 -0.40 -8.56 1.40
C ILE A 146 -1.41 -7.51 1.83
N PHE A 147 -2.68 -7.86 1.78
CA PHE A 147 -3.76 -7.00 2.24
C PHE A 147 -4.05 -7.23 3.72
N LEU A 148 -3.84 -6.21 4.55
CA LEU A 148 -4.20 -6.25 5.97
C LEU A 148 -5.70 -5.98 6.11
N ASN A 149 -6.47 -7.03 6.28
CA ASN A 149 -7.91 -6.93 6.50
C ASN A 149 -8.21 -6.49 7.93
N VAL A 150 -8.27 -5.17 8.11
CA VAL A 150 -8.68 -4.50 9.36
C VAL A 150 -9.93 -3.69 9.08
N PRO A 151 -11.11 -4.11 9.53
CA PRO A 151 -12.35 -3.35 9.35
C PRO A 151 -12.24 -1.92 9.90
N TYR A 152 -12.90 -0.95 9.26
CA TYR A 152 -12.81 0.47 9.60
C TYR A 152 -13.01 0.78 11.09
N LYS A 153 -13.91 0.05 11.77
CA LYS A 153 -14.14 0.18 13.23
C LYS A 153 -12.86 0.05 14.05
N PHE A 154 -11.95 -0.86 13.65
CA PHE A 154 -10.69 -1.13 14.36
C PHE A 154 -9.58 -0.21 13.86
N SER A 155 -9.47 0.03 12.56
CA SER A 155 -8.45 0.92 11.98
C SER A 155 -8.59 2.34 12.51
N LYS A 156 -9.81 2.85 12.67
CA LYS A 156 -10.07 4.16 13.29
C LYS A 156 -9.48 4.25 14.71
N LYS A 157 -9.64 3.20 15.53
CA LYS A 157 -9.06 3.18 16.88
C LYS A 157 -7.54 3.24 16.86
N LEU A 158 -6.91 2.52 15.93
CA LEU A 158 -5.45 2.54 15.77
C LEU A 158 -4.95 3.90 15.27
N LEU A 159 -5.70 4.55 14.38
CA LEU A 159 -5.38 5.87 13.84
C LEU A 159 -5.40 6.93 14.96
N VAL A 160 -6.44 6.94 15.79
CA VAL A 160 -6.54 7.85 16.93
C VAL A 160 -5.37 7.66 17.91
N LYS A 161 -5.00 6.41 18.22
CA LYS A 161 -3.84 6.11 19.08
C LYS A 161 -2.52 6.60 18.46
N LYS A 162 -2.38 6.55 17.14
CA LYS A 162 -1.19 7.07 16.44
C LYS A 162 -1.14 8.60 16.53
N ILE A 163 -2.24 9.28 16.19
CA ILE A 163 -2.35 10.73 16.26
C ILE A 163 -2.04 11.27 17.66
N SER A 164 -2.55 10.63 18.72
CA SER A 164 -2.26 11.03 20.10
C SER A 164 -0.79 10.90 20.49
N ARG A 165 -0.03 9.99 19.88
CA ARG A 165 1.42 9.87 20.08
C ARG A 165 2.22 10.90 19.27
N ASP A 166 1.73 11.23 18.06
CA ASP A 166 2.41 12.14 17.13
C ASP A 166 2.06 13.62 17.40
N TYR A 167 1.05 13.92 18.25
CA TYR A 167 0.71 15.29 18.67
C TYR A 167 1.88 15.99 19.37
N LEU A 168 2.83 15.23 19.89
CA LEU A 168 4.09 15.74 20.43
C LEU A 168 5.13 16.10 19.35
N LYS A 169 4.83 15.88 18.05
CA LYS A 169 5.75 16.09 16.91
C LYS A 169 5.05 16.67 15.68
N ASN A 170 4.39 17.85 15.81
CA ASN A 170 3.94 18.70 14.67
C ASN A 170 3.37 18.00 13.41
N ALA A 171 2.63 16.90 13.51
CA ALA A 171 2.00 16.25 12.37
C ALA A 171 0.70 16.98 11.97
N LYS A 172 0.72 17.71 10.86
CA LYS A 172 -0.51 18.18 10.19
C LYS A 172 -1.31 16.96 9.74
N ASN A 173 -2.48 16.75 10.34
CA ASN A 173 -3.38 15.65 10.04
C ASN A 173 -3.84 15.68 8.58
N ASP A 174 -3.58 14.61 7.84
CA ASP A 174 -4.14 14.39 6.52
C ASP A 174 -5.68 14.34 6.59
N LYS A 175 -6.34 15.34 6.00
CA LYS A 175 -7.80 15.46 6.04
C LYS A 175 -8.50 14.35 5.23
N VAL A 176 -7.81 13.72 4.28
CA VAL A 176 -8.32 12.62 3.46
C VAL A 176 -8.53 11.36 4.31
N GLU A 177 -7.64 11.10 5.26
CA GLU A 177 -7.73 9.95 6.18
C GLU A 177 -8.94 10.03 7.11
N LYS A 178 -9.54 11.22 7.31
CA LYS A 178 -10.62 11.46 8.29
C LYS A 178 -12.01 11.15 7.77
N SER A 179 -12.20 11.04 6.45
CA SER A 179 -13.53 10.79 5.90
C SER A 179 -13.96 9.34 6.11
N ARG A 180 -14.95 9.12 6.99
CA ARG A 180 -15.53 7.78 7.24
C ARG A 180 -16.01 7.11 5.96
N ILE A 181 -16.76 7.83 5.12
CA ILE A 181 -17.32 7.30 3.87
C ILE A 181 -16.20 6.85 2.94
N TYR A 182 -15.14 7.64 2.82
CA TYR A 182 -13.97 7.33 2.01
C TYR A 182 -13.24 6.07 2.49
N GLN A 183 -13.01 5.94 3.80
CA GLN A 183 -12.33 4.78 4.37
C GLN A 183 -13.18 3.50 4.27
N GLU A 184 -14.48 3.59 4.49
CA GLU A 184 -15.41 2.46 4.33
C GLU A 184 -15.47 2.02 2.86
N SER A 185 -15.58 2.95 1.91
CA SER A 185 -15.56 2.62 0.47
C SER A 185 -14.24 2.01 0.04
N SER A 186 -13.12 2.51 0.54
CA SER A 186 -11.77 1.95 0.29
C SER A 186 -11.65 0.54 0.86
N TYR A 187 -12.18 0.29 2.05
CA TYR A 187 -12.21 -1.04 2.64
C TYR A 187 -13.04 -2.04 1.82
N GLN A 188 -14.25 -1.67 1.42
CA GLN A 188 -15.08 -2.53 0.56
C GLN A 188 -14.41 -2.80 -0.79
N GLN A 189 -13.77 -1.79 -1.37
CA GLN A 189 -13.01 -1.97 -2.60
C GLN A 189 -11.84 -2.93 -2.41
N SER A 190 -11.12 -2.88 -1.28
CA SER A 190 -10.05 -3.82 -0.98
C SER A 190 -10.53 -5.27 -0.96
N LEU A 191 -11.67 -5.55 -0.34
CA LEU A 191 -12.28 -6.89 -0.32
C LEU A 191 -12.64 -7.39 -1.73
N ASN A 192 -13.10 -6.48 -2.61
CA ASN A 192 -13.38 -6.82 -4.01
C ASN A 192 -12.09 -7.15 -4.79
N LEU A 193 -10.99 -6.42 -4.52
CA LEU A 193 -9.69 -6.66 -5.16
C LEU A 193 -9.11 -8.02 -4.75
N VAL A 194 -9.15 -8.36 -3.47
CA VAL A 194 -8.72 -9.68 -2.96
C VAL A 194 -9.44 -10.82 -3.64
N LYS A 195 -10.75 -10.69 -3.87
CA LYS A 195 -11.54 -11.71 -4.57
C LYS A 195 -11.24 -11.79 -6.07
N LYS A 196 -10.78 -10.68 -6.66
CA LYS A 196 -10.58 -10.57 -8.12
C LYS A 196 -9.19 -10.98 -8.56
N TYR A 197 -8.15 -10.69 -7.77
CA TYR A 197 -6.75 -10.83 -8.19
C TYR A 197 -6.02 -11.91 -7.41
N ASN A 198 -5.43 -12.86 -8.12
CA ASN A 198 -4.74 -14.02 -7.52
C ASN A 198 -3.44 -13.67 -6.78
N ASN A 199 -2.83 -12.52 -7.09
CA ASN A 199 -1.63 -12.05 -6.42
C ASN A 199 -1.93 -11.22 -5.14
N TRP A 200 -3.20 -11.13 -4.73
CA TRP A 200 -3.58 -10.54 -3.45
C TRP A 200 -3.74 -11.62 -2.39
N THR A 201 -3.08 -11.43 -1.26
CA THR A 201 -3.14 -12.34 -0.11
C THR A 201 -3.78 -11.61 1.07
N GLU A 202 -4.95 -12.04 1.46
CA GLU A 202 -5.67 -11.48 2.61
C GLU A 202 -5.09 -12.00 3.92
N ILE A 203 -4.87 -11.09 4.87
CA ILE A 203 -4.53 -11.38 6.25
C ILE A 203 -5.65 -10.86 7.15
N ASN A 204 -6.45 -11.76 7.69
CA ASN A 204 -7.51 -11.40 8.62
C ASN A 204 -6.93 -10.98 9.97
N CYS A 205 -6.87 -9.67 10.20
CA CYS A 205 -6.28 -9.09 11.43
C CYS A 205 -7.28 -9.02 12.60
N VAL A 206 -8.54 -9.39 12.39
CA VAL A 206 -9.60 -9.39 13.40
C VAL A 206 -10.25 -10.76 13.45
N ILE A 207 -10.20 -11.43 14.61
CA ILE A 207 -10.83 -12.74 14.85
C ILE A 207 -11.78 -12.59 16.04
N LYS A 208 -12.99 -13.14 15.92
CA LYS A 208 -14.03 -13.08 16.98
C LYS A 208 -14.22 -11.65 17.54
N ASN A 209 -14.27 -10.65 16.65
CA ASN A 209 -14.41 -9.22 16.99
C ASN A 209 -13.29 -8.65 17.88
N LYS A 210 -12.10 -9.29 17.88
CA LYS A 210 -10.89 -8.82 18.57
C LYS A 210 -9.78 -8.61 17.57
N LEU A 211 -9.13 -7.45 17.64
CA LEU A 211 -7.94 -7.15 16.84
C LEU A 211 -6.76 -7.97 17.40
N LEU A 212 -6.07 -8.68 16.53
CA LEU A 212 -4.87 -9.43 16.86
C LEU A 212 -3.71 -8.48 17.23
N SER A 213 -2.76 -8.99 18.02
CA SER A 213 -1.52 -8.28 18.31
C SER A 213 -0.67 -8.11 17.05
N PRO A 214 0.28 -7.17 17.03
CA PRO A 214 1.22 -7.03 15.92
C PRO A 214 2.00 -8.31 15.63
N GLU A 215 2.35 -9.06 16.65
CA GLU A 215 3.10 -10.32 16.58
C GLU A 215 2.25 -11.42 15.94
N GLU A 216 1.01 -11.61 16.37
CA GLU A 216 0.08 -12.58 15.79
C GLU A 216 -0.16 -12.28 14.30
N ILE A 217 -0.36 -11.01 13.92
CA ILE A 217 -0.51 -10.60 12.52
C ILE A 217 0.78 -10.89 11.73
N SER A 218 1.94 -10.60 12.33
CA SER A 218 3.24 -10.88 11.70
C SER A 218 3.45 -12.37 11.44
N ASP A 219 2.98 -13.25 12.32
CA ASP A 219 3.04 -14.70 12.12
C ASP A 219 2.13 -15.16 10.98
N LEU A 220 0.91 -14.62 10.90
CA LEU A 220 0.02 -14.88 9.76
C LEU A 220 0.63 -14.45 8.42
N ILE A 221 1.25 -13.26 8.38
CA ILE A 221 1.94 -12.77 7.19
C ILE A 221 3.10 -13.70 6.83
N TRP A 222 3.93 -14.07 7.81
CA TRP A 222 5.09 -14.92 7.57
C TRP A 222 4.72 -16.27 6.98
N ASN A 223 3.70 -16.91 7.50
CA ASN A 223 3.21 -18.21 7.01
C ASN A 223 2.82 -18.19 5.52
N LYS A 224 2.47 -17.01 4.98
CA LYS A 224 2.21 -16.81 3.54
C LYS A 224 3.48 -16.49 2.77
N VAL A 225 4.30 -15.58 3.30
CA VAL A 225 5.50 -15.06 2.63
C VAL A 225 6.63 -16.09 2.58
N GLU A 226 6.84 -16.85 3.64
CA GLU A 226 7.92 -17.86 3.70
C GLU A 226 7.85 -18.85 2.52
N LYS A 227 6.66 -19.36 2.21
CA LYS A 227 6.44 -20.28 1.09
C LYS A 227 6.77 -19.66 -0.27
N PHE A 228 6.62 -18.36 -0.37
CA PHE A 228 6.85 -17.58 -1.57
C PHE A 228 8.35 -17.23 -1.75
N LEU A 229 9.13 -17.25 -0.68
CA LEU A 229 10.56 -16.95 -0.70
C LEU A 229 11.45 -18.19 -0.90
N ARG A 230 10.90 -19.38 -0.77
CA ARG A 230 11.56 -20.65 -1.09
C ARG A 230 11.62 -20.82 -2.61
#